data_ed89a55da1c6110f1c1daee945d3f7e6
#
_entry.id   ed89a55da1c6110f1c1daee945d3f7e6
#
_cell.length_a   1.000
_cell.length_b   1.000
_cell.length_c   1.000
_cell.angle_alpha   90.00
_cell.angle_beta   90.00
_cell.angle_gamma   90.00
#
_symmetry.space_group_name_H-M   'P 1'
#
loop_
_entity.id
_entity.type
_entity.pdbx_description
1 polymer ?
#
loop_
_entity_poly.entity_id
_entity_poly.type
_entity_poly.pdbx_seq_one_letter_code
_entity_poly.pdbx_strand_id
1 'polypeptide(L)'
;TDIFTLTLHDALPISVADVVNNDTSINGKIKVVFIENYRVSNAEWIFAAADVSEQISTASKEASGTGNMKFMLNGAPTLGTMDGANVEIVEEVGAENAFIFGLSSDEVINYENNGGYDPNVIYNTDEEIRQVLMQLINGTFSNDTELFRDLYDSLLNTKNTDRADRYFILADFRSYADAQKRVEAAYRDEKGWAKKALLNTA
;
A
#
# COMPACT_ATOMS: atom_id res chain seq x y z
N THR A 1 -19.01 -21.57 18.57
CA THR A 1 -18.05 -20.52 18.98
C THR A 1 -16.99 -20.49 17.90
N ASP A 2 -17.22 -19.67 16.86
CA ASP A 2 -16.27 -19.51 15.78
C ASP A 2 -15.06 -18.75 16.33
N ILE A 3 -13.96 -19.46 16.52
CA ILE A 3 -12.66 -18.86 16.77
C ILE A 3 -12.21 -18.27 15.44
N PHE A 4 -12.44 -16.98 15.24
CA PHE A 4 -11.78 -16.24 14.17
C PHE A 4 -10.28 -16.24 14.50
N THR A 5 -9.54 -17.08 13.83
CA THR A 5 -8.08 -17.00 13.83
C THR A 5 -7.73 -15.79 13.00
N LEU A 6 -7.49 -14.64 13.65
CA LEU A 6 -6.88 -13.48 12.98
C LEU A 6 -5.57 -13.96 12.39
N THR A 7 -5.41 -13.84 11.09
CA THR A 7 -4.12 -14.11 10.46
C THR A 7 -3.14 -13.00 10.87
N LEU A 8 -1.85 -13.27 10.79
CA LEU A 8 -0.81 -12.28 11.08
C LEU A 8 -0.99 -11.02 10.22
N HIS A 9 -1.49 -11.18 8.99
CA HIS A 9 -1.78 -10.11 8.05
C HIS A 9 -2.96 -9.21 8.49
N ASP A 10 -3.94 -9.76 9.20
CA ASP A 10 -5.06 -8.98 9.72
C ASP A 10 -4.71 -8.28 11.05
N ALA A 11 -3.83 -8.88 11.84
CA ALA A 11 -3.46 -8.36 13.15
C ALA A 11 -2.68 -7.03 13.07
N LEU A 12 -1.77 -6.87 12.11
CA LEU A 12 -0.96 -5.67 12.00
C LEU A 12 -1.78 -4.41 11.65
N PRO A 13 -2.67 -4.39 10.64
CA PRO A 13 -3.51 -3.23 10.36
C PRO A 13 -4.37 -2.81 11.56
N ILE A 14 -4.88 -3.76 12.35
CA ILE A 14 -5.67 -3.49 13.55
C ILE A 14 -4.78 -2.87 14.63
N SER A 15 -3.58 -3.41 14.87
CA SER A 15 -2.64 -2.87 15.85
C SER A 15 -2.16 -1.46 15.47
N VAL A 16 -1.90 -1.21 14.19
CA VAL A 16 -1.59 0.14 13.67
C VAL A 16 -2.76 1.09 13.90
N ALA A 17 -4.00 0.65 13.63
CA ALA A 17 -5.20 1.43 13.86
C ALA A 17 -5.33 1.82 15.35
N ASP A 18 -5.10 0.88 16.25
CA ASP A 18 -5.16 1.13 17.70
C ASP A 18 -4.12 2.17 18.14
N VAL A 19 -2.88 2.05 17.68
CA VAL A 19 -1.83 3.02 18.01
C VAL A 19 -2.15 4.39 17.44
N VAL A 20 -2.42 4.50 16.15
CA VAL A 20 -2.65 5.78 15.46
C VAL A 20 -3.90 6.47 15.99
N ASN A 21 -5.00 5.74 16.18
CA ASN A 21 -6.27 6.33 16.61
C ASN A 21 -6.26 6.81 18.06
N ASN A 22 -5.36 6.29 18.89
CA ASN A 22 -5.20 6.68 20.30
C ASN A 22 -4.03 7.65 20.53
N ASP A 23 -3.24 7.97 19.50
CA ASP A 23 -2.16 8.94 19.63
C ASP A 23 -2.70 10.39 19.67
N THR A 24 -2.64 10.98 20.83
CA THR A 24 -3.10 12.35 21.06
C THR A 24 -2.29 13.41 20.31
N SER A 25 -1.05 13.10 19.92
CA SER A 25 -0.21 14.03 19.15
C SER A 25 -0.72 14.23 17.72
N ILE A 26 -1.40 13.22 17.17
CA ILE A 26 -2.03 13.27 15.83
C ILE A 26 -3.27 14.18 15.86
N ASN A 27 -3.88 14.38 17.03
CA ASN A 27 -5.04 15.26 17.23
C ASN A 27 -6.20 14.98 16.26
N GLY A 28 -6.46 13.70 15.98
CA GLY A 28 -7.55 13.27 15.10
C GLY A 28 -7.38 13.58 13.60
N LYS A 29 -6.19 14.05 13.18
CA LYS A 29 -5.91 14.35 11.76
C LYS A 29 -5.81 13.10 10.88
N ILE A 30 -5.47 11.96 11.50
CA ILE A 30 -5.40 10.66 10.83
C ILE A 30 -6.30 9.70 11.60
N LYS A 31 -7.08 8.92 10.88
CA LYS A 31 -7.86 7.83 11.44
C LYS A 31 -7.71 6.60 10.55
N VAL A 32 -7.27 5.51 11.15
CA VAL A 32 -7.16 4.21 10.49
C VAL A 32 -8.39 3.38 10.87
N VAL A 33 -9.09 2.85 9.88
CA VAL A 33 -10.30 2.05 10.09
C VAL A 33 -10.15 0.73 9.34
N PHE A 34 -10.18 -0.37 10.09
CA PHE A 34 -10.29 -1.71 9.52
C PHE A 34 -11.78 -2.06 9.39
N ILE A 35 -12.22 -2.34 8.17
CA ILE A 35 -13.63 -2.64 7.89
C ILE A 35 -13.84 -4.14 8.02
N GLU A 36 -14.47 -4.55 9.13
CA GLU A 36 -14.82 -5.95 9.36
C GLU A 36 -15.86 -6.43 8.34
N ASN A 37 -15.79 -7.71 7.99
CA ASN A 37 -16.73 -8.35 7.05
C ASN A 37 -16.88 -7.56 5.73
N TYR A 38 -15.77 -7.09 5.16
CA TYR A 38 -15.80 -6.45 3.85
C TYR A 38 -16.47 -7.35 2.83
N ARG A 39 -17.54 -6.86 2.21
CA ARG A 39 -18.37 -7.58 1.26
C ARG A 39 -18.97 -6.60 0.24
N VAL A 40 -19.59 -7.12 -0.82
CA VAL A 40 -20.15 -6.31 -1.92
C VAL A 40 -21.01 -5.15 -1.43
N SER A 41 -21.90 -5.38 -0.46
CA SER A 41 -22.76 -4.33 0.07
C SER A 41 -22.02 -3.21 0.81
N ASN A 42 -20.86 -3.51 1.43
CA ASN A 42 -20.01 -2.50 2.04
C ASN A 42 -19.17 -1.79 0.96
N ALA A 43 -18.71 -2.55 -0.03
CA ALA A 43 -17.91 -2.04 -1.13
C ALA A 43 -18.59 -0.94 -1.92
N GLU A 44 -19.91 -1.06 -2.18
CA GLU A 44 -20.72 -0.05 -2.89
C GLU A 44 -20.59 1.34 -2.25
N TRP A 45 -20.66 1.40 -0.92
CA TRP A 45 -20.51 2.66 -0.19
C TRP A 45 -19.07 3.18 -0.20
N ILE A 46 -18.11 2.28 -0.10
CA ILE A 46 -16.68 2.63 -0.04
C ILE A 46 -16.22 3.18 -1.40
N PHE A 47 -16.62 2.53 -2.50
CA PHE A 47 -16.29 3.02 -3.84
C PHE A 47 -16.81 4.43 -4.09
N ALA A 48 -18.03 4.73 -3.63
CA ALA A 48 -18.62 6.04 -3.78
C ALA A 48 -18.06 7.11 -2.83
N ALA A 49 -17.46 6.70 -1.71
CA ALA A 49 -16.97 7.60 -0.66
C ALA A 49 -15.48 7.91 -0.75
N ALA A 50 -14.73 7.15 -1.54
CA ALA A 50 -13.28 7.28 -1.58
C ALA A 50 -12.85 8.45 -2.47
N ASP A 51 -11.91 9.25 -1.97
CA ASP A 51 -11.23 10.30 -2.74
C ASP A 51 -10.03 9.75 -3.51
N VAL A 52 -9.40 8.70 -3.03
CA VAL A 52 -8.21 8.04 -3.61
C VAL A 52 -8.37 6.54 -3.52
N SER A 53 -7.92 5.83 -4.53
CA SER A 53 -7.85 4.37 -4.57
C SER A 53 -6.41 3.91 -4.53
N GLU A 54 -6.02 3.18 -3.49
CA GLU A 54 -4.68 2.58 -3.41
C GLU A 54 -4.67 1.16 -3.99
N GLN A 55 -3.87 0.96 -5.04
CA GLN A 55 -3.73 -0.28 -5.81
C GLN A 55 -2.24 -0.67 -5.83
N ILE A 56 -1.78 -1.28 -4.76
CA ILE A 56 -0.37 -1.38 -4.39
C ILE A 56 0.25 -2.78 -4.58
N SER A 57 -0.31 -3.62 -5.43
CA SER A 57 0.33 -4.87 -5.79
C SER A 57 1.70 -4.62 -6.44
N THR A 58 2.66 -5.50 -6.15
CA THR A 58 3.96 -5.46 -6.84
C THR A 58 3.77 -5.66 -8.33
N ALA A 59 4.40 -4.85 -9.16
CA ALA A 59 4.32 -4.98 -10.61
C ALA A 59 4.62 -6.42 -11.07
N SER A 60 3.89 -6.91 -12.04
CA SER A 60 3.89 -8.30 -12.54
C SER A 60 3.17 -9.35 -11.65
N LYS A 61 2.52 -8.96 -10.55
CA LYS A 61 1.88 -9.93 -9.63
C LYS A 61 0.36 -9.92 -9.69
N GLU A 62 -0.25 -8.84 -10.13
CA GLU A 62 -1.70 -8.73 -10.29
C GLU A 62 -2.09 -8.91 -11.76
N ALA A 63 -2.97 -9.86 -12.04
CA ALA A 63 -3.39 -10.12 -13.42
C ALA A 63 -4.26 -9.00 -14.00
N SER A 64 -5.14 -8.43 -13.20
CA SER A 64 -6.04 -7.33 -13.60
C SER A 64 -6.47 -6.49 -12.40
N GLY A 65 -7.14 -7.09 -11.43
CA GLY A 65 -7.90 -6.39 -10.41
C GLY A 65 -9.28 -5.97 -10.92
N THR A 66 -10.17 -5.68 -9.99
CA THR A 66 -11.51 -5.17 -10.29
C THR A 66 -11.87 -3.96 -9.42
N GLY A 67 -11.27 -3.85 -8.24
CA GLY A 67 -11.46 -2.73 -7.33
C GLY A 67 -11.00 -1.41 -7.93
N ASN A 68 -9.85 -1.40 -8.59
CA ASN A 68 -9.27 -0.24 -9.27
C ASN A 68 -10.27 0.39 -10.26
N MET A 69 -10.88 -0.42 -11.14
CA MET A 69 -11.87 0.06 -12.11
C MET A 69 -13.13 0.63 -11.43
N LYS A 70 -13.59 0.00 -10.34
CA LYS A 70 -14.77 0.46 -9.59
C LYS A 70 -14.53 1.79 -8.88
N PHE A 71 -13.36 1.96 -8.26
CA PHE A 71 -12.96 3.23 -7.68
C PHE A 71 -12.82 4.32 -8.75
N MET A 72 -12.17 4.02 -9.86
CA MET A 72 -12.01 4.92 -10.99
C MET A 72 -13.36 5.41 -11.51
N LEU A 73 -14.31 4.50 -11.76
CA LEU A 73 -15.68 4.83 -12.21
C LEU A 73 -16.47 5.69 -11.20
N ASN A 74 -16.05 5.72 -9.94
CA ASN A 74 -16.61 6.58 -8.90
C ASN A 74 -15.78 7.85 -8.66
N GLY A 75 -14.81 8.14 -9.51
CA GLY A 75 -14.04 9.38 -9.48
C GLY A 75 -12.86 9.40 -8.52
N ALA A 76 -12.46 8.26 -7.98
CA ALA A 76 -11.27 8.16 -7.16
C ALA A 76 -10.02 7.91 -8.04
N PRO A 77 -9.10 8.89 -8.19
CA PRO A 77 -7.84 8.67 -8.89
C PRO A 77 -7.03 7.54 -8.26
N THR A 78 -6.33 6.78 -9.10
CA THR A 78 -5.51 5.66 -8.66
C THR A 78 -4.15 6.12 -8.16
N LEU A 79 -3.79 5.71 -6.93
CA LEU A 79 -2.43 5.65 -6.42
C LEU A 79 -1.99 4.19 -6.50
N GLY A 80 -1.06 3.85 -7.38
CA GLY A 80 -0.75 2.44 -7.61
C GLY A 80 0.52 2.21 -8.40
N THR A 81 0.82 0.93 -8.58
CA THR A 81 1.90 0.44 -9.43
C THR A 81 1.40 0.26 -10.88
N MET A 82 2.32 0.20 -11.84
CA MET A 82 2.00 -0.17 -13.23
C MET A 82 1.81 -1.68 -13.33
N ASP A 83 0.67 -2.16 -12.82
CA ASP A 83 0.33 -3.59 -12.74
C ASP A 83 -1.17 -3.81 -12.96
N GLY A 84 -1.55 -4.96 -13.49
CA GLY A 84 -2.93 -5.30 -13.77
C GLY A 84 -3.65 -4.23 -14.60
N ALA A 85 -4.91 -3.98 -14.31
CA ALA A 85 -5.71 -2.98 -15.02
C ALA A 85 -5.29 -1.53 -14.75
N ASN A 86 -4.35 -1.27 -13.83
CA ASN A 86 -3.81 0.08 -13.67
C ASN A 86 -3.09 0.57 -14.93
N VAL A 87 -2.52 -0.35 -15.72
CA VAL A 87 -1.86 -0.03 -16.99
C VAL A 87 -2.86 0.62 -17.94
N GLU A 88 -3.97 -0.05 -18.19
CA GLU A 88 -5.03 0.46 -19.07
C GLU A 88 -5.68 1.72 -18.49
N ILE A 89 -5.88 1.78 -17.16
CA ILE A 89 -6.40 2.99 -16.51
C ILE A 89 -5.49 4.19 -16.82
N VAL A 90 -4.19 4.04 -16.65
CA VAL A 90 -3.23 5.13 -16.91
C VAL A 90 -3.19 5.51 -18.39
N GLU A 91 -3.29 4.54 -19.29
CA GLU A 91 -3.35 4.79 -20.73
C GLU A 91 -4.59 5.60 -21.12
N GLU A 92 -5.74 5.29 -20.53
CA GLU A 92 -7.02 5.96 -20.83
C GLU A 92 -7.14 7.34 -20.18
N VAL A 93 -6.79 7.46 -18.89
CA VAL A 93 -6.96 8.75 -18.17
C VAL A 93 -5.79 9.71 -18.36
N GLY A 94 -4.64 9.23 -18.81
CA GLY A 94 -3.37 9.96 -18.86
C GLY A 94 -2.59 9.90 -17.54
N ALA A 95 -1.28 9.81 -17.64
CA ALA A 95 -0.37 9.66 -16.48
C ALA A 95 -0.46 10.82 -15.49
N GLU A 96 -0.89 12.00 -15.91
CA GLU A 96 -1.10 13.15 -15.04
C GLU A 96 -2.35 13.04 -14.16
N ASN A 97 -3.25 12.07 -14.44
CA ASN A 97 -4.50 11.85 -13.70
C ASN A 97 -4.46 10.60 -12.81
N ALA A 98 -3.29 9.97 -12.69
CA ALA A 98 -2.99 8.88 -11.76
C ALA A 98 -1.69 9.17 -11.01
N PHE A 99 -1.44 8.44 -9.93
CA PHE A 99 -0.25 8.60 -9.08
C PHE A 99 0.53 7.30 -9.05
N ILE A 100 1.40 7.12 -10.03
CA ILE A 100 2.14 5.86 -10.20
C ILE A 100 3.44 5.89 -9.40
N PHE A 101 3.79 4.73 -8.85
CA PHE A 101 5.04 4.49 -8.12
C PHE A 101 5.53 3.05 -8.34
N GLY A 102 6.70 2.75 -7.79
CA GLY A 102 7.26 1.41 -7.71
C GLY A 102 8.07 0.99 -8.93
N LEU A 103 8.62 -0.20 -8.81
CA LEU A 103 9.36 -0.86 -9.88
C LEU A 103 8.44 -1.16 -11.07
N SER A 104 9.00 -1.15 -12.26
CA SER A 104 8.34 -1.67 -13.45
C SER A 104 8.30 -3.22 -13.45
N SER A 105 7.40 -3.81 -14.22
CA SER A 105 7.34 -5.26 -14.38
C SER A 105 8.66 -5.85 -14.89
N ASP A 106 9.34 -5.16 -15.78
CA ASP A 106 10.65 -5.60 -16.32
C ASP A 106 11.73 -5.60 -15.23
N GLU A 107 11.76 -4.59 -14.36
CA GLU A 107 12.71 -4.53 -13.23
C GLU A 107 12.44 -5.66 -12.24
N VAL A 108 11.16 -5.89 -11.89
CA VAL A 108 10.77 -7.00 -11.00
C VAL A 108 11.20 -8.34 -11.59
N ILE A 109 10.87 -8.60 -12.85
CA ILE A 109 11.24 -9.85 -13.55
C ILE A 109 12.77 -10.00 -13.63
N ASN A 110 13.49 -8.90 -13.88
CA ASN A 110 14.95 -8.93 -13.90
C ASN A 110 15.53 -9.30 -12.53
N TYR A 111 15.04 -8.69 -11.44
CA TYR A 111 15.48 -9.05 -10.08
C TYR A 111 15.12 -10.49 -9.72
N GLU A 112 13.96 -10.98 -10.15
CA GLU A 112 13.56 -12.36 -9.90
C GLU A 112 14.43 -13.38 -10.61
N ASN A 113 14.81 -13.13 -11.87
CA ASN A 113 15.58 -14.06 -12.68
C ASN A 113 17.09 -13.95 -12.47
N ASN A 114 17.60 -12.75 -12.25
CA ASN A 114 19.04 -12.48 -12.26
C ASN A 114 19.58 -12.08 -10.88
N GLY A 115 18.70 -11.85 -9.89
CA GLY A 115 19.12 -11.35 -8.56
C GLY A 115 19.54 -9.88 -8.62
N GLY A 116 20.40 -9.49 -7.67
CA GLY A 116 20.93 -8.13 -7.58
C GLY A 116 20.13 -7.20 -6.66
N TYR A 117 19.02 -7.64 -6.11
CA TYR A 117 18.26 -6.96 -5.07
C TYR A 117 18.62 -7.50 -3.69
N ASP A 118 19.00 -6.62 -2.76
CA ASP A 118 19.22 -6.94 -1.35
C ASP A 118 18.51 -5.91 -0.47
N PRO A 119 17.40 -6.28 0.20
CA PRO A 119 16.66 -5.39 1.08
C PRO A 119 17.49 -4.91 2.28
N ASN A 120 18.53 -5.65 2.68
CA ASN A 120 19.41 -5.23 3.78
C ASN A 120 20.21 -3.99 3.43
N VAL A 121 20.52 -3.74 2.18
CA VAL A 121 21.14 -2.48 1.75
C VAL A 121 20.23 -1.31 2.10
N ILE A 122 18.96 -1.39 1.76
CA ILE A 122 17.95 -0.36 2.06
C ILE A 122 17.79 -0.20 3.57
N TYR A 123 17.59 -1.30 4.29
CA TYR A 123 17.47 -1.29 5.76
C TYR A 123 18.66 -0.61 6.45
N ASN A 124 19.89 -0.83 5.96
CA ASN A 124 21.09 -0.28 6.58
C ASN A 124 21.36 1.17 6.18
N THR A 125 20.87 1.62 5.05
CA THR A 125 21.13 2.98 4.51
C THR A 125 19.98 3.95 4.71
N ASP A 126 18.76 3.46 4.93
CA ASP A 126 17.57 4.28 5.13
C ASP A 126 17.08 4.19 6.58
N GLU A 127 17.34 5.26 7.34
CA GLU A 127 16.99 5.34 8.76
C GLU A 127 15.48 5.24 9.01
N GLU A 128 14.66 5.87 8.18
CA GLU A 128 13.21 5.89 8.35
C GLU A 128 12.61 4.50 8.09
N ILE A 129 13.03 3.82 7.01
CA ILE A 129 12.62 2.44 6.74
C ILE A 129 13.06 1.53 7.89
N ARG A 130 14.28 1.67 8.38
CA ARG A 130 14.75 0.91 9.53
C ARG A 130 13.90 1.14 10.76
N GLN A 131 13.55 2.38 11.08
CA GLN A 131 12.68 2.70 12.22
C GLN A 131 11.29 2.09 12.06
N VAL A 132 10.68 2.19 10.89
CA VAL A 132 9.37 1.59 10.60
C VAL A 132 9.41 0.08 10.80
N LEU A 133 10.43 -0.61 10.27
CA LEU A 133 10.56 -2.05 10.45
C LEU A 133 10.80 -2.43 11.90
N MET A 134 11.61 -1.68 12.63
CA MET A 134 11.85 -1.92 14.06
C MET A 134 10.57 -1.81 14.90
N GLN A 135 9.59 -1.00 14.49
CA GLN A 135 8.31 -0.89 15.19
C GLN A 135 7.51 -2.20 15.20
N LEU A 136 7.77 -3.11 14.26
CA LEU A 136 7.15 -4.44 14.25
C LEU A 136 7.57 -5.30 15.44
N ILE A 137 8.78 -5.07 15.99
CA ILE A 137 9.42 -5.97 16.96
C ILE A 137 9.88 -5.29 18.25
N ASN A 138 9.64 -4.00 18.41
CA ASN A 138 10.09 -3.24 19.58
C ASN A 138 8.99 -2.91 20.60
N GLY A 139 7.79 -3.45 20.41
CA GLY A 139 6.66 -3.19 21.32
C GLY A 139 5.75 -2.03 20.90
N THR A 140 6.01 -1.35 19.78
CA THR A 140 5.17 -0.23 19.33
C THR A 140 3.74 -0.68 19.02
N PHE A 141 3.58 -1.79 18.29
CA PHE A 141 2.26 -2.27 17.85
C PHE A 141 1.70 -3.41 18.72
N SER A 142 2.50 -4.04 19.57
CA SER A 142 2.08 -5.11 20.45
C SER A 142 3.04 -5.25 21.63
N ASN A 143 2.50 -5.56 22.83
CA ASN A 143 3.34 -5.95 23.97
C ASN A 143 4.05 -7.29 23.75
N ASP A 144 3.51 -8.15 22.88
CA ASP A 144 4.20 -9.33 22.38
C ASP A 144 5.09 -8.95 21.20
N THR A 145 6.37 -8.79 21.45
CA THR A 145 7.37 -8.39 20.44
C THR A 145 7.65 -9.46 19.40
N GLU A 146 7.19 -10.69 19.62
CA GLU A 146 7.32 -11.78 18.67
C GLU A 146 6.11 -11.87 17.70
N LEU A 147 5.01 -11.17 18.00
CA LEU A 147 3.78 -11.26 17.19
C LEU A 147 4.01 -10.97 15.72
N PHE A 148 4.84 -9.98 15.38
CA PHE A 148 5.14 -9.58 14.01
C PHE A 148 6.57 -9.95 13.56
N ARG A 149 7.26 -10.82 14.32
CA ARG A 149 8.63 -11.25 14.03
C ARG A 149 8.75 -11.90 12.65
N ASP A 150 7.84 -12.78 12.30
CA ASP A 150 7.86 -13.46 11.02
C ASP A 150 7.71 -12.49 9.85
N LEU A 151 6.91 -11.43 10.01
CA LEU A 151 6.77 -10.37 9.02
C LEU A 151 8.07 -9.57 8.87
N TYR A 152 8.66 -9.14 9.99
CA TYR A 152 9.97 -8.48 9.99
C TYR A 152 11.04 -9.35 9.32
N ASP A 153 11.11 -10.61 9.70
CA ASP A 153 12.07 -11.56 9.17
C ASP A 153 11.86 -11.81 7.67
N SER A 154 10.61 -11.87 7.18
CA SER A 154 10.31 -12.08 5.76
C SER A 154 10.82 -10.94 4.87
N LEU A 155 10.97 -9.74 5.42
CA LEU A 155 11.48 -8.58 4.69
C LEU A 155 13.02 -8.53 4.64
N LEU A 156 13.71 -9.15 5.61
CA LEU A 156 15.17 -8.99 5.76
C LEU A 156 15.98 -10.29 5.63
N ASN A 157 15.34 -11.44 5.73
CA ASN A 157 16.04 -12.71 5.65
C ASN A 157 15.27 -13.79 4.87
N THR A 158 15.95 -14.88 4.56
CA THR A 158 15.43 -15.99 3.74
C THR A 158 15.07 -17.24 4.55
N LYS A 159 14.94 -17.14 5.88
CA LYS A 159 14.71 -18.32 6.73
C LYS A 159 13.46 -19.11 6.36
N ASN A 160 12.40 -18.40 5.97
CA ASN A 160 11.08 -18.97 5.70
C ASN A 160 10.65 -18.80 4.23
N THR A 161 11.48 -18.18 3.38
CA THR A 161 11.17 -17.89 1.98
C THR A 161 12.43 -18.03 1.12
N ASP A 162 12.26 -18.26 -0.17
CA ASP A 162 13.38 -18.35 -1.13
C ASP A 162 14.09 -17.01 -1.32
N ARG A 163 13.44 -15.91 -0.95
CA ARG A 163 13.95 -14.54 -1.08
C ARG A 163 13.41 -13.65 0.03
N ALA A 164 14.29 -12.85 0.63
CA ALA A 164 13.88 -11.75 1.49
C ALA A 164 13.16 -10.67 0.68
N ASP A 165 12.18 -10.00 1.28
CA ASP A 165 11.32 -9.00 0.62
C ASP A 165 10.83 -9.46 -0.77
N ARG A 166 10.16 -10.60 -0.78
CA ARG A 166 9.70 -11.25 -2.01
C ARG A 166 8.89 -10.34 -2.94
N TYR A 167 8.24 -9.35 -2.38
CA TYR A 167 7.38 -8.41 -3.09
C TYR A 167 8.01 -7.03 -3.30
N PHE A 168 9.32 -6.89 -3.07
CA PHE A 168 10.08 -5.65 -3.30
C PHE A 168 9.50 -4.42 -2.58
N ILE A 169 8.88 -4.64 -1.42
CA ILE A 169 8.19 -3.60 -0.64
C ILE A 169 9.16 -2.49 -0.23
N LEU A 170 10.39 -2.86 0.20
CA LEU A 170 11.37 -1.88 0.60
C LEU A 170 11.93 -1.09 -0.60
N ALA A 171 12.02 -1.72 -1.78
CA ALA A 171 12.42 -1.04 -3.00
C ALA A 171 11.38 0.02 -3.42
N ASP A 172 10.08 -0.30 -3.28
CA ASP A 172 8.99 0.57 -3.68
C ASP A 172 8.66 1.66 -2.66
N PHE A 173 9.08 1.49 -1.39
CA PHE A 173 8.64 2.35 -0.29
C PHE A 173 8.87 3.84 -0.53
N ARG A 174 10.05 4.25 -1.02
CA ARG A 174 10.36 5.66 -1.24
C ARG A 174 9.55 6.27 -2.37
N SER A 175 9.39 5.56 -3.47
CA SER A 175 8.56 6.00 -4.58
C SER A 175 7.07 6.08 -4.19
N TYR A 176 6.59 5.17 -3.34
CA TYR A 176 5.26 5.23 -2.74
C TYR A 176 5.10 6.48 -1.86
N ALA A 177 6.05 6.73 -0.94
CA ALA A 177 6.01 7.91 -0.08
C ALA A 177 5.99 9.23 -0.89
N ASP A 178 6.75 9.29 -1.98
CA ASP A 178 6.75 10.45 -2.87
C ASP A 178 5.46 10.56 -3.71
N ALA A 179 4.85 9.43 -4.06
CA ALA A 179 3.54 9.44 -4.70
C ALA A 179 2.45 9.94 -3.74
N GLN A 180 2.48 9.58 -2.46
CA GLN A 180 1.59 10.12 -1.43
C GLN A 180 1.71 11.64 -1.31
N LYS A 181 2.93 12.19 -1.33
CA LYS A 181 3.14 13.66 -1.33
C LYS A 181 2.52 14.34 -2.57
N ARG A 182 2.61 13.67 -3.74
CA ARG A 182 1.97 14.17 -4.98
C ARG A 182 0.44 14.14 -4.87
N VAL A 183 -0.13 13.09 -4.27
CA VAL A 183 -1.57 13.01 -3.97
C VAL A 183 -1.97 14.16 -3.05
N GLU A 184 -1.27 14.36 -1.92
CA GLU A 184 -1.55 15.44 -0.97
C GLU A 184 -1.51 16.82 -1.64
N ALA A 185 -0.48 17.09 -2.44
CA ALA A 185 -0.35 18.36 -3.14
C ALA A 185 -1.48 18.57 -4.17
N ALA A 186 -1.86 17.53 -4.92
CA ALA A 186 -2.93 17.59 -5.90
C ALA A 186 -4.31 17.74 -5.24
N TYR A 187 -4.55 17.08 -4.10
CA TYR A 187 -5.82 17.14 -3.38
C TYR A 187 -6.12 18.53 -2.84
N ARG A 188 -5.11 19.33 -2.54
CA ARG A 188 -5.26 20.74 -2.09
C ARG A 188 -5.72 21.69 -3.21
N ASP A 189 -5.54 21.32 -4.47
CA ASP A 189 -6.11 22.02 -5.62
C ASP A 189 -7.49 21.44 -5.95
N GLU A 190 -8.54 21.96 -5.30
CA GLU A 190 -9.90 21.46 -5.43
C GLU A 190 -10.38 21.38 -6.90
N LYS A 191 -10.03 22.36 -7.74
CA LYS A 191 -10.43 22.38 -9.15
C LYS A 191 -9.66 21.36 -9.97
N GLY A 192 -8.35 21.28 -9.73
CA GLY A 192 -7.50 20.28 -10.36
C GLY A 192 -7.91 18.85 -9.96
N TRP A 193 -8.23 18.66 -8.69
CA TRP A 193 -8.72 17.36 -8.19
C TRP A 193 -10.05 16.96 -8.82
N ALA A 194 -11.03 17.87 -8.83
CA ALA A 194 -12.32 17.61 -9.46
C ALA A 194 -12.19 17.28 -10.96
N LYS A 195 -11.25 17.93 -11.66
CA LYS A 195 -10.95 17.59 -13.05
C LYS A 195 -10.39 16.18 -13.19
N LYS A 196 -9.45 15.78 -12.32
CA LYS A 196 -8.90 14.41 -12.31
C LYS A 196 -9.99 13.39 -12.05
N ALA A 197 -10.84 13.64 -11.04
CA ALA A 197 -11.97 12.78 -10.72
C ALA A 197 -12.90 12.59 -11.91
N LEU A 198 -13.29 13.67 -12.59
CA LEU A 198 -14.14 13.61 -13.78
C LEU A 198 -13.48 12.83 -14.93
N LEU A 199 -12.19 13.03 -15.20
CA LEU A 199 -11.49 12.30 -16.24
C LEU A 199 -11.39 10.80 -15.95
N ASN A 200 -11.33 10.43 -14.67
CA ASN A 200 -11.34 9.03 -14.26
C ASN A 200 -12.72 8.36 -14.43
N THR A 201 -13.82 9.12 -14.53
CA THR A 201 -15.19 8.57 -14.73
C THR A 201 -15.62 8.55 -16.18
N ALA A 202 -14.89 9.19 -17.06
CA ALA A 202 -15.24 9.30 -18.49
C ALA A 202 -14.76 8.08 -19.29
#